data_f668157e88bf344fb218a44146340aa2
#
_entry.id   f668157e88bf344fb218a44146340aa2
#
_cell.length_a   1.000
_cell.length_b   1.000
_cell.length_c   1.000
_cell.angle_alpha   90.00
_cell.angle_beta   90.00
_cell.angle_gamma   90.00
#
_symmetry.space_group_name_H-M   'P 1'
#
loop_
_entity.id
_entity.type
_entity.pdbx_description
1 polymer ?
#
loop_
_entity_poly.entity_id
_entity_poly.type
_entity_poly.pdbx_seq_one_letter_code
_entity_poly.pdbx_strand_id
1 'polypeptide(L)'
;VHPDRFADASEREQRLALERSASLNEAYRTLKSDSQRARYLLAMRGPELPLEVTVQDPDFLMQQMQWREELEDLQDEADLAGVAAFKGRLKVAQQALNERFAEAWEDDARREEAERLMRRMQFLDKLSHEVRQLEERLDD
;
A
#
# COMPACT_ATOMS: atom_id res chain seq x y z
N VAL A 1 20.13 -8.33 0.96
CA VAL A 1 21.34 -9.05 1.27
C VAL A 1 21.74 -9.92 0.09
N HIS A 2 22.87 -9.62 -0.50
CA HIS A 2 23.35 -10.32 -1.68
C HIS A 2 24.53 -11.25 -1.30
N PRO A 3 24.54 -12.52 -1.74
CA PRO A 3 25.60 -13.47 -1.35
C PRO A 3 27.00 -13.01 -1.70
N ASP A 4 27.17 -12.32 -2.81
CA ASP A 4 28.47 -11.85 -3.28
C ASP A 4 29.16 -10.88 -2.31
N ARG A 5 28.40 -10.18 -1.50
CA ARG A 5 28.93 -9.29 -0.46
C ARG A 5 29.62 -10.03 0.66
N PHE A 6 29.39 -11.33 0.75
CA PHE A 6 29.90 -12.19 1.80
C PHE A 6 30.93 -13.18 1.27
N ALA A 7 31.60 -12.83 0.16
CA ALA A 7 32.60 -13.72 -0.45
C ALA A 7 33.70 -14.13 0.55
N ASP A 8 34.08 -13.23 1.46
CA ASP A 8 35.07 -13.48 2.48
C ASP A 8 34.47 -13.91 3.83
N ALA A 9 33.15 -14.01 3.91
CA ALA A 9 32.45 -14.44 5.13
C ALA A 9 32.46 -15.96 5.24
N SER A 10 32.22 -16.46 6.45
CA SER A 10 32.08 -17.89 6.67
C SER A 10 30.86 -18.45 5.91
N GLU A 11 30.87 -19.74 5.59
CA GLU A 11 29.75 -20.41 4.96
C GLU A 11 28.45 -20.23 5.74
N ARG A 12 28.54 -20.18 7.07
CA ARG A 12 27.41 -19.97 7.96
C ARG A 12 26.80 -18.59 7.73
N GLU A 13 27.63 -17.54 7.63
CA GLU A 13 27.17 -16.19 7.40
C GLU A 13 26.54 -16.05 6.00
N GLN A 14 27.15 -16.67 5.00
CA GLN A 14 26.59 -16.69 3.64
C GLN A 14 25.23 -17.38 3.60
N ARG A 15 25.08 -18.49 4.32
CA ARG A 15 23.82 -19.24 4.40
C ARG A 15 22.74 -18.41 5.09
N LEU A 16 23.07 -17.73 6.19
CA LEU A 16 22.13 -16.86 6.89
C LEU A 16 21.67 -15.71 6.02
N ALA A 17 22.58 -15.12 5.23
CA ALA A 17 22.24 -14.06 4.29
C ALA A 17 21.26 -14.54 3.22
N LEU A 18 21.48 -15.74 2.67
CA LEU A 18 20.59 -16.35 1.70
C LEU A 18 19.21 -16.65 2.29
N GLU A 19 19.17 -17.23 3.48
CA GLU A 19 17.92 -17.55 4.18
C GLU A 19 17.11 -16.29 4.45
N ARG A 20 17.77 -15.21 4.90
CA ARG A 20 17.12 -13.93 5.16
C ARG A 20 16.54 -13.35 3.87
N SER A 21 17.30 -13.35 2.79
CA SER A 21 16.86 -12.84 1.49
C SER A 21 15.67 -13.65 0.97
N ALA A 22 15.71 -14.96 1.07
CA ALA A 22 14.61 -15.83 0.64
C ALA A 22 13.36 -15.60 1.49
N SER A 23 13.51 -15.45 2.81
CA SER A 23 12.41 -15.17 3.73
C SER A 23 11.72 -13.84 3.42
N LEU A 24 12.50 -12.79 3.13
CA LEU A 24 11.98 -11.48 2.74
C LEU A 24 11.19 -11.57 1.44
N ASN A 25 11.70 -12.27 0.44
CA ASN A 25 11.03 -12.45 -0.84
C ASN A 25 9.73 -13.22 -0.69
N GLU A 26 9.73 -14.27 0.12
CA GLU A 26 8.53 -15.06 0.39
C GLU A 26 7.47 -14.24 1.11
N ALA A 27 7.84 -13.49 2.14
CA ALA A 27 6.93 -12.60 2.87
C ALA A 27 6.30 -11.58 1.92
N TYR A 28 7.09 -10.98 1.02
CA TYR A 28 6.58 -10.03 0.03
C TYR A 28 5.55 -10.68 -0.89
N ARG A 29 5.80 -11.90 -1.34
CA ARG A 29 4.88 -12.63 -2.23
C ARG A 29 3.57 -13.01 -1.55
N THR A 30 3.59 -13.24 -0.24
CA THR A 30 2.39 -13.64 0.51
C THR A 30 1.50 -12.47 0.90
N LEU A 31 2.00 -11.24 0.84
CA LEU A 31 1.22 -10.04 1.15
C LEU A 31 0.16 -9.81 0.07
N LYS A 32 -1.10 -9.65 0.51
CA LYS A 32 -2.25 -9.63 -0.38
C LYS A 32 -2.61 -8.25 -0.92
N SER A 33 -2.26 -7.18 -0.19
CA SER A 33 -2.61 -5.82 -0.61
C SER A 33 -1.38 -5.03 -0.98
N ASP A 34 -1.57 -4.04 -1.87
CA ASP A 34 -0.50 -3.15 -2.31
C ASP A 34 0.05 -2.33 -1.14
N SER A 35 -0.81 -1.89 -0.22
CA SER A 35 -0.37 -1.11 0.94
C SER A 35 0.48 -1.95 1.90
N GLN A 36 0.14 -3.22 2.10
CA GLN A 36 0.94 -4.13 2.93
C GLN A 36 2.32 -4.35 2.32
N ARG A 37 2.37 -4.55 1.00
CA ARG A 37 3.64 -4.68 0.26
C ARG A 37 4.48 -3.42 0.37
N ALA A 38 3.86 -2.25 0.21
CA ALA A 38 4.54 -0.97 0.32
C ALA A 38 5.13 -0.77 1.71
N ARG A 39 4.36 -1.06 2.75
CA ARG A 39 4.83 -0.97 4.13
C ARG A 39 6.00 -1.91 4.40
N TYR A 40 5.92 -3.12 3.88
CA TYR A 40 6.98 -4.11 4.01
C TYR A 40 8.27 -3.64 3.33
N LEU A 41 8.17 -3.12 2.11
CA LEU A 41 9.31 -2.59 1.37
C LEU A 41 9.97 -1.42 2.10
N LEU A 42 9.17 -0.53 2.66
CA LEU A 42 9.69 0.60 3.44
C LEU A 42 10.41 0.11 4.71
N ALA A 43 9.88 -0.90 5.39
CA ALA A 43 10.49 -1.47 6.58
C ALA A 43 11.88 -2.07 6.29
N MET A 44 12.10 -2.56 5.08
CA MET A 44 13.40 -3.07 4.66
C MET A 44 14.47 -1.98 4.58
N ARG A 45 14.06 -0.72 4.40
CA ARG A 45 14.96 0.43 4.30
C ARG A 45 15.20 1.14 5.63
N GLY A 46 14.44 0.77 6.66
CA GLY A 46 14.59 1.35 7.99
C GLY A 46 13.26 1.52 8.71
N PRO A 47 13.28 2.04 9.94
CA PRO A 47 12.06 2.26 10.73
C PRO A 47 11.14 3.28 10.07
N GLU A 48 9.84 3.22 10.41
CA GLU A 48 8.86 4.19 9.93
C GLU A 48 9.26 5.60 10.39
N LEU A 49 9.00 6.58 9.51
CA LEU A 49 9.20 7.98 9.85
C LEU A 49 8.18 8.42 10.90
N PRO A 50 8.50 9.45 11.71
CA PRO A 50 7.54 9.97 12.68
C PRO A 50 6.21 10.34 12.04
N LEU A 51 5.13 10.12 12.76
CA LEU A 51 3.78 10.38 12.24
C LEU A 51 3.60 11.83 11.81
N GLU A 52 4.23 12.77 12.52
CA GLU A 52 4.14 14.20 12.21
C GLU A 52 4.66 14.51 10.81
N VAL A 53 5.61 13.73 10.30
CA VAL A 53 6.15 13.88 8.94
C VAL A 53 5.14 13.38 7.91
N THR A 54 4.43 12.29 8.20
CA THR A 54 3.56 11.61 7.25
C THR A 54 2.12 12.11 7.23
N VAL A 55 1.64 12.78 8.30
CA VAL A 55 0.27 13.29 8.35
C VAL A 55 0.06 14.62 7.61
N GLN A 56 1.15 15.25 7.13
CA GLN A 56 1.05 16.49 6.36
C GLN A 56 0.68 16.17 4.91
N ASP A 57 -0.60 15.90 4.68
CA ASP A 57 -1.12 15.54 3.36
C ASP A 57 -2.54 16.12 3.21
N PRO A 58 -2.67 17.46 3.21
CA PRO A 58 -3.98 18.11 3.19
C PRO A 58 -4.79 17.81 1.93
N ASP A 59 -4.13 17.67 0.79
CA ASP A 59 -4.81 17.35 -0.47
C ASP A 59 -5.48 15.97 -0.37
N PHE A 60 -4.80 15.02 0.21
CA PHE A 60 -5.36 13.69 0.37
C PHE A 60 -6.48 13.65 1.41
N LEU A 61 -6.37 14.45 2.47
CA LEU A 61 -7.44 14.56 3.46
C LEU A 61 -8.75 15.00 2.80
N MET A 62 -8.69 15.96 1.89
CA MET A 62 -9.87 16.38 1.11
C MET A 62 -10.39 15.26 0.22
N GLN A 63 -9.50 14.53 -0.43
CA GLN A 63 -9.88 13.38 -1.26
C GLN A 63 -10.54 12.29 -0.43
N GLN A 64 -10.04 12.02 0.78
CA GLN A 64 -10.66 11.06 1.70
C GLN A 64 -12.11 11.44 2.00
N MET A 65 -12.33 12.72 2.30
CA MET A 65 -13.67 13.23 2.58
C MET A 65 -14.60 13.04 1.37
N GLN A 66 -14.11 13.34 0.18
CA GLN A 66 -14.88 13.17 -1.07
C GLN A 66 -15.22 11.69 -1.34
N TRP A 67 -14.24 10.80 -1.16
CA TRP A 67 -14.45 9.37 -1.33
C TRP A 67 -15.50 8.84 -0.34
N ARG A 68 -15.41 9.26 0.91
CA ARG A 68 -16.34 8.85 1.96
C ARG A 68 -17.76 9.34 1.69
N GLU A 69 -17.91 10.60 1.34
CA GLU A 69 -19.18 11.21 1.06
C GLU A 69 -19.88 10.52 -0.12
N GLU A 70 -19.13 10.24 -1.18
CA GLU A 70 -19.66 9.54 -2.35
C GLU A 70 -20.09 8.12 -1.99
N LEU A 71 -19.32 7.41 -1.19
CA LEU A 71 -19.67 6.05 -0.75
C LEU A 71 -20.95 6.05 0.10
N GLU A 72 -21.09 7.02 0.99
CA GLU A 72 -22.29 7.18 1.81
C GLU A 72 -23.52 7.42 0.94
N ASP A 73 -23.42 8.28 -0.07
CA ASP A 73 -24.51 8.55 -0.99
C ASP A 73 -24.94 7.29 -1.75
N LEU A 74 -23.97 6.50 -2.21
CA LEU A 74 -24.25 5.24 -2.92
C LEU A 74 -24.91 4.22 -2.00
N GLN A 75 -24.51 4.20 -0.75
CA GLN A 75 -25.09 3.31 0.25
C GLN A 75 -26.53 3.69 0.56
N ASP A 76 -26.81 4.98 0.73
CA ASP A 76 -28.15 5.51 1.01
C ASP A 76 -29.11 5.27 -0.15
N GLU A 77 -28.62 5.40 -1.37
CA GLU A 77 -29.41 5.21 -2.59
C GLU A 77 -29.52 3.73 -3.01
N ALA A 78 -28.72 2.85 -2.39
CA ALA A 78 -28.63 1.44 -2.78
C ALA A 78 -28.38 1.25 -4.27
N ASP A 79 -27.51 2.09 -4.84
CA ASP A 79 -27.22 2.15 -6.28
C ASP A 79 -26.12 1.18 -6.67
N LEU A 80 -26.50 -0.03 -7.06
CA LEU A 80 -25.54 -1.08 -7.43
C LEU A 80 -24.68 -0.69 -8.63
N ALA A 81 -25.26 -0.03 -9.64
CA ALA A 81 -24.51 0.43 -10.81
C ALA A 81 -23.50 1.52 -10.45
N GLY A 82 -23.89 2.44 -9.56
CA GLY A 82 -23.01 3.46 -9.03
C GLY A 82 -21.87 2.88 -8.22
N VAL A 83 -22.12 1.83 -7.43
CA VAL A 83 -21.10 1.11 -6.67
C VAL A 83 -20.07 0.48 -7.61
N ALA A 84 -20.52 -0.13 -8.71
CA ALA A 84 -19.62 -0.74 -9.70
C ALA A 84 -18.72 0.31 -10.35
N ALA A 85 -19.26 1.48 -10.70
CA ALA A 85 -18.48 2.59 -11.26
C ALA A 85 -17.49 3.14 -10.25
N PHE A 86 -17.88 3.28 -8.99
CA PHE A 86 -17.03 3.72 -7.90
C PHE A 86 -15.84 2.74 -7.71
N LYS A 87 -16.13 1.46 -7.72
CA LYS A 87 -15.13 0.40 -7.60
C LYS A 87 -14.09 0.48 -8.72
N GLY A 88 -14.54 0.76 -9.95
CA GLY A 88 -13.65 0.94 -11.11
C GLY A 88 -12.71 2.13 -10.94
N ARG A 89 -13.23 3.28 -10.50
CA ARG A 89 -12.42 4.48 -10.25
C ARG A 89 -11.44 4.26 -9.11
N LEU A 90 -11.86 3.54 -8.06
CA LEU A 90 -11.00 3.20 -6.93
C LEU A 90 -9.82 2.34 -7.39
N LYS A 91 -10.07 1.37 -8.26
CA LYS A 91 -9.03 0.50 -8.81
C LYS A 91 -8.00 1.30 -9.61
N VAL A 92 -8.44 2.26 -10.42
CA VAL A 92 -7.55 3.14 -11.19
C VAL A 92 -6.70 3.98 -10.23
N ALA A 93 -7.30 4.53 -9.18
CA ALA A 93 -6.59 5.31 -8.18
C ALA A 93 -5.54 4.47 -7.44
N GLN A 94 -5.87 3.23 -7.09
CA GLN A 94 -4.93 2.30 -6.46
C GLN A 94 -3.73 1.99 -7.36
N GLN A 95 -3.97 1.77 -8.65
CA GLN A 95 -2.89 1.52 -9.62
C GLN A 95 -1.97 2.72 -9.75
N ALA A 96 -2.52 3.93 -9.81
CA ALA A 96 -1.74 5.15 -9.91
C ALA A 96 -0.84 5.35 -8.69
N LEU A 97 -1.36 5.08 -7.49
CA LEU A 97 -0.56 5.16 -6.26
C LEU A 97 0.55 4.11 -6.23
N ASN A 98 0.25 2.91 -6.69
CA ASN A 98 1.23 1.82 -6.73
C ASN A 98 2.42 2.18 -7.62
N GLU A 99 2.15 2.76 -8.80
CA GLU A 99 3.19 3.22 -9.72
C GLU A 99 4.04 4.35 -9.13
N ARG A 100 3.39 5.33 -8.51
CA ARG A 100 4.08 6.43 -7.84
C ARG A 100 4.93 5.95 -6.67
N PHE A 101 4.42 5.00 -5.90
CA PHE A 101 5.18 4.39 -4.81
C PHE A 101 6.42 3.67 -5.31
N ALA A 102 6.32 2.91 -6.39
CA ALA A 102 7.44 2.18 -6.95
C ALA A 102 8.59 3.14 -7.34
N GLU A 103 8.27 4.30 -7.89
CA GLU A 103 9.26 5.32 -8.22
C GLU A 103 9.89 5.95 -6.97
N ALA A 104 9.06 6.32 -5.99
CA ALA A 104 9.53 7.00 -4.79
C ALA A 104 10.33 6.08 -3.87
N TRP A 105 9.97 4.81 -3.81
CA TRP A 105 10.62 3.83 -2.95
C TRP A 105 12.11 3.62 -3.27
N GLU A 106 12.47 3.69 -4.54
CA GLU A 106 13.84 3.47 -5.00
C GLU A 106 14.79 4.63 -4.65
N ASP A 107 14.25 5.79 -4.35
CA ASP A 107 15.01 7.00 -4.08
C ASP A 107 14.97 7.35 -2.58
N ASP A 108 16.11 7.22 -1.89
CA ASP A 108 16.21 7.51 -0.47
C ASP A 108 15.83 8.96 -0.13
N ALA A 109 16.07 9.89 -1.05
CA ALA A 109 15.69 11.29 -0.88
C ALA A 109 14.17 11.50 -0.90
N ARG A 110 13.42 10.51 -1.41
CA ARG A 110 11.96 10.56 -1.50
C ARG A 110 11.28 9.66 -0.46
N ARG A 111 11.98 9.29 0.60
CA ARG A 111 11.45 8.42 1.66
C ARG A 111 10.15 8.96 2.26
N GLU A 112 10.09 10.25 2.54
CA GLU A 112 8.91 10.90 3.09
C GLU A 112 7.72 10.80 2.14
N GLU A 113 7.96 11.05 0.85
CA GLU A 113 6.94 10.89 -0.18
C GLU A 113 6.45 9.44 -0.26
N ALA A 114 7.36 8.48 -0.23
CA ALA A 114 7.02 7.05 -0.28
C ALA A 114 6.14 6.66 0.91
N GLU A 115 6.42 7.18 2.11
CA GLU A 115 5.59 6.89 3.28
C GLU A 115 4.21 7.53 3.16
N ARG A 116 4.10 8.76 2.65
CA ARG A 116 2.80 9.38 2.39
C ARG A 116 1.98 8.58 1.39
N LEU A 117 2.61 8.11 0.31
CA LEU A 117 1.96 7.28 -0.69
C LEU A 117 1.46 5.96 -0.09
N MET A 118 2.26 5.34 0.77
CA MET A 118 1.85 4.12 1.47
C MET A 118 0.62 4.38 2.35
N ARG A 119 0.56 5.51 3.05
CA ARG A 119 -0.62 5.88 3.85
C ARG A 119 -1.86 6.08 2.98
N ARG A 120 -1.72 6.70 1.81
CA ARG A 120 -2.80 6.83 0.84
C ARG A 120 -3.28 5.44 0.36
N MET A 121 -2.34 4.55 0.08
CA MET A 121 -2.66 3.18 -0.33
C MET A 121 -3.43 2.43 0.76
N GLN A 122 -3.06 2.61 2.03
CA GLN A 122 -3.78 2.00 3.16
C GLN A 122 -5.24 2.45 3.21
N PHE A 123 -5.49 3.74 2.99
CA PHE A 123 -6.85 4.27 2.96
C PHE A 123 -7.66 3.66 1.83
N LEU A 124 -7.10 3.60 0.62
CA LEU A 124 -7.81 3.05 -0.54
C LEU A 124 -8.06 1.55 -0.40
N ASP A 125 -7.16 0.81 0.22
CA ASP A 125 -7.36 -0.62 0.49
C ASP A 125 -8.52 -0.83 1.47
N LYS A 126 -8.60 -0.02 2.51
CA LYS A 126 -9.69 -0.06 3.48
C LYS A 126 -11.02 0.28 2.80
N LEU A 127 -11.01 1.31 1.97
CA LEU A 127 -12.20 1.73 1.23
C LEU A 127 -12.65 0.64 0.27
N SER A 128 -11.72 -0.02 -0.41
CA SER A 128 -12.00 -1.13 -1.32
C SER A 128 -12.68 -2.28 -0.59
N HIS A 129 -12.25 -2.58 0.62
CA HIS A 129 -12.87 -3.60 1.46
C HIS A 129 -14.32 -3.22 1.81
N GLU A 130 -14.56 -1.98 2.19
CA GLU A 130 -15.90 -1.49 2.51
C GLU A 130 -16.83 -1.52 1.29
N VAL A 131 -16.31 -1.18 0.12
CA VAL A 131 -17.07 -1.24 -1.14
C VAL A 131 -17.50 -2.67 -1.45
N ARG A 132 -16.62 -3.64 -1.26
CA ARG A 132 -16.96 -5.06 -1.48
C ARG A 132 -18.05 -5.53 -0.52
N GLN A 133 -17.99 -5.10 0.74
CA GLN A 133 -19.02 -5.42 1.71
C GLN A 133 -20.37 -4.80 1.33
N LEU A 134 -20.36 -3.57 0.85
CA LEU A 134 -21.57 -2.91 0.37
C LEU A 134 -22.15 -3.62 -0.85
N GLU A 135 -21.31 -4.00 -1.80
CA GLU A 135 -21.70 -4.73 -3.00
C GLU A 135 -22.38 -6.05 -2.64
N GLU A 136 -21.82 -6.79 -1.70
CA GLU A 136 -22.41 -8.04 -1.20
C GLU A 136 -23.79 -7.81 -0.57
N ARG A 137 -23.94 -6.76 0.23
CA ARG A 137 -25.22 -6.45 0.86
C ARG A 137 -26.29 -6.05 -0.15
N LEU A 138 -25.93 -5.30 -1.18
CA LEU A 138 -26.87 -4.85 -2.21
C LEU A 138 -27.27 -5.97 -3.17
N ASP A 139 -26.44 -6.98 -3.31
CA ASP A 139 -26.65 -8.11 -4.23
C ASP A 139 -27.55 -9.20 -3.62
N ASP A 140 -27.80 -9.14 -2.32
CA ASP A 140 -28.65 -10.10 -1.60
C ASP A 140 -30.15 -9.80 -1.77
#